data_908110bec999742f5f9dd7c98dbd7db8
#
_entry.id   908110bec999742f5f9dd7c98dbd7db8
#
_cell.length_a   1.000
_cell.length_b   1.000
_cell.length_c   1.000
_cell.angle_alpha   90.00
_cell.angle_beta   90.00
_cell.angle_gamma   90.00
#
_symmetry.space_group_name_H-M   'P 1'
#
loop_
_entity.id
_entity.type
_entity.pdbx_description
1 polymer ?
#
loop_
_entity_poly.entity_id
_entity_poly.type
_entity_poly.pdbx_seq_one_letter_code
_entity_poly.pdbx_strand_id
1 'polypeptide(L)'
;MLTNSTGASADVLPALGLLQHDVRILPAEASVLVDAPITDCIIIDARRDLPTAKSFTKLITTTGVSTPIIIVTTEGGLSAINADWGITDVILDTAGPAEVDARIRIVIGKDAIEQLAKNPSLKEIRSGEVVIDEDSYTAKIKGRTLDLTFKEFELLKYLAQHPGRVFSRSQLLQEIWGYDYFGGTRTVDVHIRRLRSKLGPEFESVIDTVRNVGYRFRTINNPVTADIN
;
A
#
# COMPACT_ATOMS: atom_id res chain seq x y z
N MET A 1 -12.53 -2.19 -16.29
CA MET A 1 -13.01 -1.28 -17.36
C MET A 1 -14.52 -1.30 -17.41
N LEU A 2 -15.14 -0.13 -17.42
CA LEU A 2 -16.59 0.05 -17.49
C LEU A 2 -16.96 0.50 -18.91
N THR A 3 -17.71 -0.33 -19.63
CA THR A 3 -18.11 -0.07 -21.00
C THR A 3 -19.42 -0.76 -21.34
N ASN A 4 -20.22 -0.17 -22.20
CA ASN A 4 -21.41 -0.79 -22.81
C ASN A 4 -21.10 -1.41 -24.18
N SER A 5 -19.81 -1.47 -24.56
CA SER A 5 -19.35 -2.23 -25.72
C SER A 5 -19.42 -3.73 -25.42
N THR A 6 -19.90 -4.53 -26.35
CA THR A 6 -20.02 -5.99 -26.23
C THR A 6 -18.71 -6.74 -26.50
N GLY A 7 -17.64 -6.02 -26.84
CA GLY A 7 -16.36 -6.57 -27.21
C GLY A 7 -15.34 -6.65 -26.08
N ALA A 8 -14.12 -7.06 -26.42
CA ALA A 8 -12.98 -7.09 -25.49
C ALA A 8 -12.49 -5.68 -25.12
N SER A 9 -11.68 -5.55 -24.05
CA SER A 9 -11.07 -4.27 -23.66
C SER A 9 -10.26 -3.64 -24.81
N ALA A 10 -9.68 -4.46 -25.68
CA ALA A 10 -8.97 -4.04 -26.89
C ALA A 10 -9.88 -3.35 -27.93
N ASP A 11 -11.19 -3.54 -27.89
CA ASP A 11 -12.13 -2.83 -28.79
C ASP A 11 -12.36 -1.38 -28.30
N VAL A 12 -12.13 -1.15 -27.00
CA VAL A 12 -12.23 0.17 -26.39
C VAL A 12 -10.90 0.91 -26.47
N LEU A 13 -9.82 0.22 -26.08
CA LEU A 13 -8.46 0.73 -26.07
C LEU A 13 -7.52 -0.39 -26.54
N PRO A 14 -7.19 -0.44 -27.86
CA PRO A 14 -6.43 -1.53 -28.47
C PRO A 14 -5.09 -1.82 -27.76
N ALA A 15 -4.46 -0.78 -27.22
CA ALA A 15 -3.21 -0.89 -26.48
C ALA A 15 -3.28 -1.85 -25.28
N LEU A 16 -4.44 -1.98 -24.62
CA LEU A 16 -4.60 -2.88 -23.46
C LEU A 16 -4.42 -4.36 -23.82
N GLY A 17 -4.74 -4.75 -25.06
CA GLY A 17 -4.52 -6.11 -25.53
C GLY A 17 -3.04 -6.50 -25.69
N LEU A 18 -2.14 -5.51 -25.65
CA LEU A 18 -0.68 -5.69 -25.79
C LEU A 18 0.06 -5.53 -24.44
N LEU A 19 -0.66 -5.21 -23.37
CA LEU A 19 -0.11 -4.96 -22.04
C LEU A 19 -0.48 -6.09 -21.07
N GLN A 20 0.35 -6.31 -20.06
CA GLN A 20 0.15 -7.35 -19.04
C GLN A 20 -0.67 -6.84 -17.85
N HIS A 21 -1.84 -6.22 -18.12
CA HIS A 21 -2.78 -5.82 -17.08
C HIS A 21 -3.93 -6.81 -16.97
N ASP A 22 -4.38 -7.13 -15.77
CA ASP A 22 -5.62 -7.90 -15.56
C ASP A 22 -6.82 -6.96 -15.71
N VAL A 23 -7.47 -7.00 -16.86
CA VAL A 23 -8.57 -6.10 -17.21
C VAL A 23 -9.91 -6.83 -17.08
N ARG A 24 -10.68 -6.46 -16.06
CA ARG A 24 -12.07 -6.90 -15.91
C ARG A 24 -13.01 -5.92 -16.61
N ILE A 25 -13.88 -6.45 -17.47
CA ILE A 25 -14.86 -5.67 -18.21
C ILE A 25 -16.20 -5.84 -17.51
N LEU A 26 -16.83 -4.71 -17.19
CA LEU A 26 -18.13 -4.63 -16.54
C LEU A 26 -19.01 -3.60 -17.27
N PRO A 27 -20.33 -3.78 -17.28
CA PRO A 27 -21.23 -2.78 -17.87
C PRO A 27 -21.14 -1.44 -17.13
N ALA A 28 -21.30 -0.34 -17.85
CA ALA A 28 -21.29 1.00 -17.26
C ALA A 28 -22.65 1.31 -16.60
N GLU A 29 -23.00 0.58 -15.54
CA GLU A 29 -24.26 0.68 -14.81
C GLU A 29 -24.03 0.85 -13.32
N ALA A 30 -24.92 1.59 -12.64
CA ALA A 30 -24.80 1.86 -11.20
C ALA A 30 -24.85 0.57 -10.34
N SER A 31 -25.55 -0.46 -10.79
CA SER A 31 -25.67 -1.75 -10.12
C SER A 31 -24.31 -2.43 -9.91
N VAL A 32 -23.37 -2.23 -10.82
CA VAL A 32 -22.02 -2.82 -10.77
C VAL A 32 -21.19 -2.27 -9.63
N LEU A 33 -21.48 -1.07 -9.15
CA LEU A 33 -20.71 -0.44 -8.06
C LEU A 33 -20.97 -1.08 -6.69
N VAL A 34 -22.06 -1.81 -6.53
CA VAL A 34 -22.42 -2.47 -5.26
C VAL A 34 -21.50 -3.64 -4.97
N ASP A 35 -21.16 -4.42 -6.00
CA ASP A 35 -20.29 -5.61 -5.91
C ASP A 35 -19.00 -5.44 -6.74
N ALA A 36 -18.54 -4.20 -6.91
CA ALA A 36 -17.35 -3.92 -7.70
C ALA A 36 -16.11 -4.60 -7.07
N PRO A 37 -15.31 -5.32 -7.87
CA PRO A 37 -14.07 -5.91 -7.37
C PRO A 37 -13.08 -4.81 -6.97
N ILE A 38 -12.23 -5.10 -5.98
CA ILE A 38 -11.09 -4.24 -5.66
C ILE A 38 -10.19 -4.13 -6.88
N THR A 39 -9.83 -2.90 -7.26
CA THR A 39 -9.05 -2.61 -8.46
C THR A 39 -8.14 -1.41 -8.23
N ASP A 40 -6.98 -1.39 -8.90
CA ASP A 40 -5.99 -0.31 -8.78
C ASP A 40 -6.42 0.95 -9.54
N CYS A 41 -7.20 0.82 -10.61
CA CYS A 41 -7.81 1.96 -11.29
C CYS A 41 -9.10 1.55 -12.02
N ILE A 42 -9.97 2.53 -12.26
CA ILE A 42 -11.21 2.37 -13.02
C ILE A 42 -11.04 3.07 -14.37
N ILE A 43 -11.23 2.33 -15.46
CA ILE A 43 -11.22 2.89 -16.82
C ILE A 43 -12.65 2.95 -17.32
N ILE A 44 -13.11 4.12 -17.77
CA ILE A 44 -14.48 4.34 -18.27
C ILE A 44 -14.45 4.68 -19.76
N ASP A 45 -15.21 3.94 -20.54
CA ASP A 45 -15.39 4.18 -21.97
C ASP A 45 -16.37 5.34 -22.22
N ALA A 46 -15.84 6.47 -22.64
CA ALA A 46 -16.61 7.70 -22.96
C ALA A 46 -16.56 8.02 -24.47
N ARG A 47 -16.17 7.09 -25.33
CA ARG A 47 -16.04 7.34 -26.78
C ARG A 47 -17.36 7.63 -27.47
N ARG A 48 -18.47 7.07 -26.99
CA ARG A 48 -19.78 7.14 -27.62
C ARG A 48 -20.79 7.99 -26.89
N ASP A 49 -20.68 8.07 -25.55
CA ASP A 49 -21.66 8.76 -24.70
C ASP A 49 -20.94 9.50 -23.55
N LEU A 50 -20.53 10.71 -23.86
CA LEU A 50 -19.88 11.61 -22.90
C LEU A 50 -20.78 12.02 -21.72
N PRO A 51 -22.07 12.38 -21.94
CA PRO A 51 -22.96 12.72 -20.83
C PRO A 51 -23.15 11.60 -19.81
N THR A 52 -23.39 10.39 -20.29
CA THR A 52 -23.51 9.21 -19.42
C THR A 52 -22.21 8.92 -18.67
N ALA A 53 -21.05 8.97 -19.36
CA ALA A 53 -19.75 8.79 -18.71
C ALA A 53 -19.52 9.85 -17.62
N LYS A 54 -19.83 11.13 -17.86
CA LYS A 54 -19.74 12.19 -16.87
C LYS A 54 -20.63 11.96 -15.64
N SER A 55 -21.87 11.54 -15.89
CA SER A 55 -22.80 11.24 -14.80
C SER A 55 -22.31 10.07 -13.95
N PHE A 56 -21.71 9.08 -14.62
CA PHE A 56 -21.19 7.89 -13.97
C PHE A 56 -19.92 8.16 -13.15
N THR A 57 -19.00 9.01 -13.65
CA THR A 57 -17.84 9.44 -12.86
C THR A 57 -18.26 10.19 -11.59
N LYS A 58 -19.27 11.07 -11.70
CA LYS A 58 -19.82 11.77 -10.52
C LYS A 58 -20.46 10.80 -9.54
N LEU A 59 -21.17 9.79 -10.01
CA LEU A 59 -21.75 8.78 -9.14
C LEU A 59 -20.65 8.05 -8.36
N ILE A 60 -19.60 7.57 -9.04
CA ILE A 60 -18.48 6.88 -8.39
C ILE A 60 -17.82 7.77 -7.33
N THR A 61 -17.54 9.02 -7.66
CA THR A 61 -16.90 9.95 -6.70
C THR A 61 -17.78 10.26 -5.49
N THR A 62 -19.11 10.31 -5.66
CA THR A 62 -20.05 10.56 -4.54
C THR A 62 -20.24 9.33 -3.64
N THR A 63 -19.97 8.12 -4.10
CA THR A 63 -20.02 6.92 -3.27
C THR A 63 -18.81 6.75 -2.34
N GLY A 64 -17.84 7.67 -2.40
CA GLY A 64 -16.64 7.62 -1.56
C GLY A 64 -15.57 6.63 -2.04
N VAL A 65 -15.73 6.10 -3.24
CA VAL A 65 -14.69 5.28 -3.87
C VAL A 65 -13.48 6.16 -4.20
N SER A 66 -12.34 5.87 -3.60
CA SER A 66 -11.10 6.63 -3.78
C SER A 66 -10.25 6.13 -4.95
N THR A 67 -10.64 5.03 -5.59
CA THR A 67 -9.91 4.46 -6.73
C THR A 67 -9.83 5.46 -7.89
N PRO A 68 -8.64 5.69 -8.47
CA PRO A 68 -8.46 6.67 -9.53
C PRO A 68 -9.24 6.27 -10.80
N ILE A 69 -9.79 7.27 -11.47
CA ILE A 69 -10.63 7.11 -12.65
C ILE A 69 -9.90 7.64 -13.88
N ILE A 70 -9.78 6.83 -14.90
CA ILE A 70 -9.26 7.19 -16.23
C ILE A 70 -10.42 7.14 -17.24
N ILE A 71 -10.56 8.18 -18.05
CA ILE A 71 -11.51 8.21 -19.17
C ILE A 71 -10.82 7.82 -20.46
N VAL A 72 -11.43 6.91 -21.23
CA VAL A 72 -11.05 6.67 -22.62
C VAL A 72 -12.03 7.39 -23.54
N THR A 73 -11.51 8.24 -24.41
CA THR A 73 -12.34 9.05 -25.33
C THR A 73 -11.68 9.21 -26.70
N THR A 74 -12.43 9.71 -27.66
CA THR A 74 -11.91 10.14 -28.98
C THR A 74 -11.33 11.55 -28.89
N GLU A 75 -10.54 11.97 -29.90
CA GLU A 75 -10.01 13.33 -29.98
C GLU A 75 -11.12 14.38 -29.92
N GLY A 76 -12.25 14.15 -30.59
CA GLY A 76 -13.41 15.05 -30.55
C GLY A 76 -14.04 15.17 -29.16
N GLY A 77 -13.98 14.12 -28.36
CA GLY A 77 -14.54 14.10 -26.99
C GLY A 77 -13.70 14.88 -25.96
N LEU A 78 -12.41 15.10 -26.22
CA LEU A 78 -11.52 15.81 -25.29
C LEU A 78 -12.01 17.21 -24.93
N SER A 79 -12.62 17.93 -25.86
CA SER A 79 -13.10 19.29 -25.65
C SER A 79 -14.21 19.40 -24.59
N ALA A 80 -14.91 18.31 -24.31
CA ALA A 80 -16.00 18.27 -23.33
C ALA A 80 -15.52 17.85 -21.92
N ILE A 81 -14.29 17.32 -21.82
CA ILE A 81 -13.74 16.82 -20.55
C ILE A 81 -13.03 17.96 -19.81
N ASN A 82 -13.34 18.12 -18.53
CA ASN A 82 -12.71 19.12 -17.67
C ASN A 82 -12.68 18.64 -16.20
N ALA A 83 -12.10 19.43 -15.32
CA ALA A 83 -11.82 19.05 -13.93
C ALA A 83 -13.07 18.69 -13.11
N ASP A 84 -14.26 19.18 -13.50
CA ASP A 84 -15.52 18.90 -12.78
C ASP A 84 -16.03 17.47 -12.95
N TRP A 85 -15.38 16.66 -13.79
CA TRP A 85 -15.69 15.24 -13.96
C TRP A 85 -15.23 14.39 -12.78
N GLY A 86 -14.24 14.87 -11.98
CA GLY A 86 -13.69 14.10 -10.86
C GLY A 86 -12.83 12.93 -11.32
N ILE A 87 -12.18 13.04 -12.47
CA ILE A 87 -11.30 12.04 -13.05
C ILE A 87 -9.82 12.34 -12.75
N THR A 88 -8.99 11.32 -12.79
CA THR A 88 -7.54 11.42 -12.55
C THR A 88 -6.75 11.66 -13.83
N ASP A 89 -7.16 11.05 -14.94
CA ASP A 89 -6.48 11.19 -16.24
C ASP A 89 -7.45 10.88 -17.40
N VAL A 90 -7.02 11.21 -18.63
CA VAL A 90 -7.73 10.91 -19.86
C VAL A 90 -6.78 10.29 -20.89
N ILE A 91 -7.26 9.28 -21.60
CA ILE A 91 -6.50 8.55 -22.64
C ILE A 91 -7.30 8.59 -23.93
N LEU A 92 -6.65 8.86 -25.06
CA LEU A 92 -7.25 8.68 -26.37
C LEU A 92 -7.36 7.19 -26.72
N ASP A 93 -8.45 6.82 -27.36
CA ASP A 93 -8.67 5.44 -27.84
C ASP A 93 -7.60 4.99 -28.85
N THR A 94 -6.88 5.94 -29.45
CA THR A 94 -5.78 5.72 -30.39
C THR A 94 -4.40 5.71 -29.72
N ALA A 95 -4.30 5.89 -28.40
CA ALA A 95 -3.04 5.93 -27.68
C ALA A 95 -2.26 4.61 -27.80
N GLY A 96 -0.95 4.73 -28.00
CA GLY A 96 -0.06 3.58 -28.12
C GLY A 96 0.21 2.87 -26.80
N PRO A 97 0.70 1.61 -26.83
CA PRO A 97 0.89 0.79 -25.62
C PRO A 97 1.83 1.45 -24.58
N ALA A 98 2.92 2.06 -25.03
CA ALA A 98 3.88 2.72 -24.14
C ALA A 98 3.27 3.93 -23.40
N GLU A 99 2.40 4.71 -24.07
CA GLU A 99 1.68 5.83 -23.46
C GLU A 99 0.67 5.33 -22.43
N VAL A 100 -0.15 4.34 -22.83
CA VAL A 100 -1.18 3.76 -21.95
C VAL A 100 -0.57 3.17 -20.70
N ASP A 101 0.50 2.38 -20.83
CA ASP A 101 1.21 1.79 -19.69
C ASP A 101 1.80 2.86 -18.76
N ALA A 102 2.45 3.88 -19.32
CA ALA A 102 3.03 4.97 -18.55
C ALA A 102 1.95 5.75 -17.76
N ARG A 103 0.81 6.09 -18.40
CA ARG A 103 -0.29 6.80 -17.74
C ARG A 103 -0.92 5.98 -16.62
N ILE A 104 -1.20 4.70 -16.84
CA ILE A 104 -1.74 3.81 -15.81
C ILE A 104 -0.78 3.74 -14.61
N ARG A 105 0.52 3.52 -14.84
CA ARG A 105 1.52 3.48 -13.76
C ARG A 105 1.61 4.80 -12.98
N ILE A 106 1.55 5.94 -13.67
CA ILE A 106 1.58 7.26 -13.03
C ILE A 106 0.34 7.48 -12.18
N VAL A 107 -0.84 7.14 -12.70
CA VAL A 107 -2.11 7.31 -12.00
C VAL A 107 -2.15 6.45 -10.73
N ILE A 108 -1.81 5.17 -10.83
CA ILE A 108 -1.75 4.26 -9.67
C ILE A 108 -0.70 4.73 -8.66
N GLY A 109 0.49 5.14 -9.13
CA GLY A 109 1.56 5.62 -8.26
C GLY A 109 1.20 6.92 -7.52
N LYS A 110 0.53 7.87 -8.17
CA LYS A 110 0.03 9.09 -7.52
C LYS A 110 -1.02 8.78 -6.46
N ASP A 111 -1.97 7.90 -6.77
CA ASP A 111 -2.99 7.51 -5.81
C ASP A 111 -2.36 6.85 -4.57
N ALA A 112 -1.42 5.94 -4.76
CA ALA A 112 -0.69 5.31 -3.64
C ALA A 112 0.02 6.35 -2.75
N ILE A 113 0.68 7.35 -3.34
CA ILE A 113 1.33 8.45 -2.61
C ILE A 113 0.28 9.31 -1.87
N GLU A 114 -0.83 9.63 -2.51
CA GLU A 114 -1.91 10.42 -1.88
C GLU A 114 -2.58 9.65 -0.73
N GLN A 115 -2.81 8.35 -0.88
CA GLN A 115 -3.36 7.51 0.18
C GLN A 115 -2.41 7.44 1.39
N LEU A 116 -1.10 7.32 1.15
CA LEU A 116 -0.07 7.41 2.19
C LEU A 116 -0.08 8.77 2.88
N ALA A 117 -0.28 9.87 2.14
CA ALA A 117 -0.33 11.21 2.69
C ALA A 117 -1.62 11.48 3.50
N LYS A 118 -2.76 10.95 3.04
CA LYS A 118 -4.07 11.08 3.71
C LYS A 118 -4.22 10.19 4.93
N ASN A 119 -3.47 9.08 4.98
CA ASN A 119 -3.51 8.10 6.06
C ASN A 119 -2.09 7.87 6.61
N PRO A 120 -1.59 8.74 7.49
CA PRO A 120 -0.29 8.55 8.14
C PRO A 120 -0.16 7.17 8.82
N SER A 121 -1.30 6.57 9.22
CA SER A 121 -1.35 5.21 9.75
C SER A 121 -0.88 4.12 8.76
N LEU A 122 -0.87 4.37 7.44
CA LEU A 122 -0.34 3.43 6.46
C LEU A 122 1.20 3.43 6.40
N LYS A 123 1.83 4.44 6.98
CA LYS A 123 3.29 4.52 7.18
C LYS A 123 3.71 3.89 8.52
N GLU A 124 2.74 3.56 9.37
CA GLU A 124 3.00 2.88 10.62
C GLU A 124 3.21 1.38 10.39
N ILE A 125 4.36 0.88 10.79
CA ILE A 125 4.59 -0.57 10.89
C ILE A 125 3.83 -1.06 12.11
N ARG A 126 2.78 -1.84 11.88
CA ARG A 126 2.01 -2.47 12.96
C ARG A 126 2.32 -3.95 13.02
N SER A 127 2.88 -4.38 14.13
CA SER A 127 3.20 -5.78 14.36
C SER A 127 2.75 -6.19 15.79
N GLY A 128 1.56 -6.75 15.88
CA GLY A 128 0.87 -6.98 17.15
C GLY A 128 0.57 -5.65 17.86
N GLU A 129 0.97 -5.54 19.13
CA GLU A 129 0.77 -4.33 19.95
C GLU A 129 1.84 -3.24 19.70
N VAL A 130 2.84 -3.52 18.87
CA VAL A 130 3.90 -2.57 18.52
C VAL A 130 3.48 -1.78 17.30
N VAL A 131 3.54 -0.46 17.42
CA VAL A 131 3.28 0.52 16.36
C VAL A 131 4.52 1.38 16.19
N ILE A 132 5.08 1.43 15.00
CA ILE A 132 6.28 2.21 14.68
C ILE A 132 5.93 3.19 13.57
N ASP A 133 6.17 4.46 13.82
CA ASP A 133 6.04 5.56 12.86
C ASP A 133 7.46 5.96 12.40
N GLU A 134 7.75 5.71 11.13
CA GLU A 134 9.06 5.98 10.54
C GLU A 134 9.30 7.49 10.34
N ASP A 135 8.28 8.26 10.06
CA ASP A 135 8.40 9.68 9.76
C ASP A 135 8.73 10.49 11.03
N SER A 136 8.12 10.13 12.15
CA SER A 136 8.37 10.79 13.45
C SER A 136 9.45 10.12 14.30
N TYR A 137 10.03 9.01 13.82
CA TYR A 137 10.98 8.18 14.60
C TYR A 137 10.43 7.76 15.97
N THR A 138 9.14 7.48 16.04
CA THR A 138 8.49 7.06 17.29
C THR A 138 8.04 5.61 17.23
N ALA A 139 8.15 4.93 18.35
CA ALA A 139 7.61 3.60 18.54
C ALA A 139 6.70 3.60 19.77
N LYS A 140 5.58 2.88 19.67
CA LYS A 140 4.59 2.74 20.75
C LYS A 140 4.29 1.27 20.98
N ILE A 141 3.95 0.93 22.22
CA ILE A 141 3.43 -0.37 22.58
C ILE A 141 2.19 -0.20 23.46
N LYS A 142 1.05 -0.75 23.07
CA LYS A 142 -0.26 -0.47 23.69
C LYS A 142 -0.51 1.03 23.90
N GLY A 143 -0.16 1.87 22.93
CA GLY A 143 -0.32 3.31 22.98
C GLY A 143 0.73 4.05 23.82
N ARG A 144 1.59 3.36 24.60
CA ARG A 144 2.69 3.95 25.37
C ARG A 144 3.89 4.19 24.47
N THR A 145 4.35 5.43 24.35
CA THR A 145 5.55 5.79 23.61
C THR A 145 6.80 5.20 24.29
N LEU A 146 7.69 4.64 23.48
CA LEU A 146 8.98 4.10 23.91
C LEU A 146 10.07 5.18 23.74
N ASP A 147 10.85 5.41 24.76
CA ASP A 147 12.02 6.29 24.69
C ASP A 147 13.22 5.50 24.13
N LEU A 148 13.35 5.46 22.81
CA LEU A 148 14.37 4.70 22.09
C LEU A 148 15.48 5.63 21.59
N THR A 149 16.72 5.16 21.67
CA THR A 149 17.81 5.76 20.90
C THR A 149 17.66 5.41 19.43
N PHE A 150 18.29 6.17 18.54
CA PHE A 150 18.22 5.92 17.08
C PHE A 150 18.51 4.46 16.70
N LYS A 151 19.58 3.86 17.25
CA LYS A 151 19.95 2.46 16.95
C LYS A 151 18.97 1.45 17.54
N GLU A 152 18.36 1.72 18.68
CA GLU A 152 17.31 0.88 19.25
C GLU A 152 16.03 0.97 18.42
N PHE A 153 15.69 2.16 17.93
CA PHE A 153 14.55 2.37 17.03
C PHE A 153 14.76 1.61 15.70
N GLU A 154 15.90 1.80 15.02
CA GLU A 154 16.21 1.12 13.77
C GLU A 154 16.20 -0.42 13.94
N LEU A 155 16.72 -0.92 15.06
CA LEU A 155 16.73 -2.35 15.36
C LEU A 155 15.31 -2.92 15.57
N LEU A 156 14.46 -2.20 16.33
CA LEU A 156 13.06 -2.57 16.52
C LEU A 156 12.29 -2.55 15.19
N LYS A 157 12.45 -1.48 14.43
CA LYS A 157 11.82 -1.30 13.12
C LYS A 157 12.16 -2.45 12.17
N TYR A 158 13.46 -2.73 12.00
CA TYR A 158 13.92 -3.78 11.10
C TYR A 158 13.38 -5.16 11.47
N LEU A 159 13.37 -5.49 12.76
CA LEU A 159 12.82 -6.75 13.24
C LEU A 159 11.30 -6.82 13.06
N ALA A 160 10.57 -5.72 13.33
CA ALA A 160 9.11 -5.66 13.22
C ALA A 160 8.60 -5.68 11.77
N GLN A 161 9.41 -5.20 10.81
CA GLN A 161 9.12 -5.31 9.36
C GLN A 161 9.19 -6.75 8.86
N HIS A 162 9.85 -7.66 9.60
CA HIS A 162 10.05 -9.04 9.19
C HIS A 162 9.62 -10.03 10.30
N PRO A 163 8.35 -10.03 10.70
CA PRO A 163 7.88 -10.87 11.80
C PRO A 163 8.09 -12.35 11.48
N GLY A 164 8.53 -13.11 12.48
CA GLY A 164 8.81 -14.55 12.36
C GLY A 164 10.17 -14.90 11.75
N ARG A 165 10.80 -13.97 11.02
CA ARG A 165 12.12 -14.21 10.42
C ARG A 165 13.23 -14.11 11.46
N VAL A 166 14.17 -15.06 11.41
CA VAL A 166 15.37 -15.05 12.27
C VAL A 166 16.52 -14.36 11.56
N PHE A 167 17.15 -13.40 12.23
CA PHE A 167 18.35 -12.71 11.76
C PHE A 167 19.55 -13.05 12.63
N SER A 168 20.67 -13.35 12.02
CA SER A 168 21.92 -13.53 12.75
C SER A 168 22.42 -12.19 13.31
N ARG A 169 23.28 -12.28 14.35
CA ARG A 169 23.91 -11.08 14.93
C ARG A 169 24.73 -10.30 13.90
N SER A 170 25.40 -11.01 13.00
CA SER A 170 26.19 -10.37 11.93
C SER A 170 25.30 -9.65 10.92
N GLN A 171 24.17 -10.25 10.53
CA GLN A 171 23.20 -9.59 9.65
C GLN A 171 22.65 -8.32 10.29
N LEU A 172 22.19 -8.38 11.56
CA LEU A 172 21.67 -7.20 12.26
C LEU A 172 22.75 -6.11 12.43
N LEU A 173 24.01 -6.51 12.66
CA LEU A 173 25.10 -5.56 12.76
C LEU A 173 25.30 -4.80 11.44
N GLN A 174 25.35 -5.52 10.32
CA GLN A 174 25.52 -4.93 8.99
C GLN A 174 24.35 -4.03 8.59
N GLU A 175 23.12 -4.49 8.79
CA GLU A 175 21.91 -3.74 8.41
C GLU A 175 21.72 -2.45 9.23
N ILE A 176 22.00 -2.49 10.52
CA ILE A 176 21.70 -1.37 11.42
C ILE A 176 22.91 -0.43 11.61
N TRP A 177 24.13 -0.96 11.62
CA TRP A 177 25.35 -0.17 11.84
C TRP A 177 26.15 0.07 10.56
N GLY A 178 25.91 -0.71 9.49
CA GLY A 178 26.60 -0.61 8.22
C GLY A 178 27.85 -1.51 8.14
N TYR A 179 28.34 -1.67 6.91
CA TYR A 179 29.49 -2.55 6.62
C TYR A 179 30.82 -2.02 7.18
N ASP A 180 30.94 -0.70 7.36
CA ASP A 180 32.16 -0.05 7.86
C ASP A 180 32.22 0.04 9.37
N TYR A 181 31.29 -0.62 10.08
CA TYR A 181 31.29 -0.63 11.53
C TYR A 181 32.27 -1.66 12.09
N PHE A 182 33.31 -1.18 12.78
CA PHE A 182 34.39 -2.03 13.35
C PHE A 182 34.05 -2.64 14.72
N GLY A 183 32.84 -2.42 15.25
CA GLY A 183 32.40 -3.06 16.49
C GLY A 183 31.99 -4.51 16.31
N GLY A 184 32.17 -5.31 17.35
CA GLY A 184 31.77 -6.72 17.31
C GLY A 184 30.26 -6.93 17.42
N THR A 185 29.79 -8.14 17.06
CA THR A 185 28.38 -8.56 17.11
C THR A 185 27.75 -8.44 18.50
N ARG A 186 28.57 -8.35 19.56
CA ARG A 186 28.11 -8.11 20.94
C ARG A 186 27.37 -6.77 21.10
N THR A 187 27.63 -5.81 20.21
CA THR A 187 26.89 -4.53 20.16
C THR A 187 25.39 -4.78 19.97
N VAL A 188 25.02 -5.73 19.12
CA VAL A 188 23.63 -6.11 18.91
C VAL A 188 23.00 -6.64 20.20
N ASP A 189 23.69 -7.54 20.91
CA ASP A 189 23.18 -8.11 22.16
C ASP A 189 22.90 -7.03 23.23
N VAL A 190 23.79 -6.03 23.32
CA VAL A 190 23.61 -4.91 24.25
C VAL A 190 22.38 -4.08 23.92
N HIS A 191 22.16 -3.77 22.62
CA HIS A 191 21.01 -2.99 22.20
C HIS A 191 19.71 -3.78 22.32
N ILE A 192 19.70 -5.08 22.02
CA ILE A 192 18.54 -5.95 22.27
C ILE A 192 18.19 -5.97 23.76
N ARG A 193 19.17 -6.08 24.65
CA ARG A 193 18.92 -6.07 26.09
C ARG A 193 18.28 -4.74 26.54
N ARG A 194 18.81 -3.61 26.07
CA ARG A 194 18.24 -2.27 26.37
C ARG A 194 16.83 -2.12 25.82
N LEU A 195 16.63 -2.58 24.58
CA LEU A 195 15.33 -2.52 23.91
C LEU A 195 14.29 -3.35 24.68
N ARG A 196 14.61 -4.57 25.09
CA ARG A 196 13.72 -5.40 25.93
C ARG A 196 13.37 -4.71 27.25
N SER A 197 14.35 -4.10 27.92
CA SER A 197 14.10 -3.34 29.14
C SER A 197 13.12 -2.19 28.93
N LYS A 198 13.18 -1.51 27.77
CA LYS A 198 12.27 -0.40 27.41
C LYS A 198 10.88 -0.90 26.97
N LEU A 199 10.80 -2.07 26.34
CA LEU A 199 9.53 -2.73 26.04
C LEU A 199 8.77 -3.10 27.33
N GLY A 200 9.50 -3.48 28.36
CA GLY A 200 8.94 -3.90 29.64
C GLY A 200 8.66 -5.41 29.72
N PRO A 201 8.43 -5.94 30.93
CA PRO A 201 8.37 -7.39 31.18
C PRO A 201 7.25 -8.11 30.43
N GLU A 202 6.15 -7.43 30.14
CA GLU A 202 5.03 -8.02 29.37
C GLU A 202 5.39 -8.23 27.88
N PHE A 203 6.33 -7.43 27.35
CA PHE A 203 6.62 -7.37 25.91
C PHE A 203 8.07 -7.70 25.56
N GLU A 204 8.92 -7.99 26.53
CA GLU A 204 10.31 -8.36 26.24
C GLU A 204 10.42 -9.60 25.35
N SER A 205 9.42 -10.51 25.41
CA SER A 205 9.32 -11.72 24.59
C SER A 205 8.97 -11.48 23.12
N VAL A 206 8.54 -10.25 22.76
CA VAL A 206 8.33 -9.83 21.36
C VAL A 206 9.62 -9.95 20.58
N ILE A 207 10.74 -9.67 21.18
CA ILE A 207 12.05 -9.94 20.59
C ILE A 207 12.59 -11.26 21.17
N ASP A 208 12.43 -12.33 20.41
CA ASP A 208 12.85 -13.68 20.81
C ASP A 208 14.33 -13.92 20.47
N THR A 209 15.00 -14.70 21.32
CA THR A 209 16.38 -15.15 21.08
C THR A 209 16.36 -16.56 20.52
N VAL A 210 16.85 -16.72 19.31
CA VAL A 210 17.14 -18.04 18.74
C VAL A 210 18.57 -18.41 19.11
N ARG A 211 18.71 -19.38 20.04
CA ARG A 211 20.03 -19.76 20.59
C ARG A 211 21.02 -20.10 19.48
N ASN A 212 22.24 -19.64 19.61
CA ASN A 212 23.35 -19.81 18.67
C ASN A 212 23.15 -19.19 17.28
N VAL A 213 22.00 -18.56 16.99
CA VAL A 213 21.71 -17.91 15.71
C VAL A 213 21.61 -16.40 15.88
N GLY A 214 20.60 -15.89 16.56
CA GLY A 214 20.36 -14.46 16.64
C GLY A 214 19.00 -14.11 17.24
N TYR A 215 18.26 -13.24 16.56
CA TYR A 215 17.03 -12.65 17.08
C TYR A 215 15.91 -12.70 16.04
N ARG A 216 14.68 -12.71 16.56
CA ARG A 216 13.46 -12.72 15.76
C ARG A 216 12.40 -11.87 16.43
N PHE A 217 11.54 -11.20 15.65
CA PHE A 217 10.33 -10.56 16.14
C PHE A 217 9.18 -11.56 16.16
N ARG A 218 8.47 -11.67 17.29
CA ARG A 218 7.24 -12.46 17.43
C ARG A 218 6.03 -11.54 17.48
N THR A 219 5.04 -11.79 16.64
CA THR A 219 3.74 -11.16 16.79
C THR A 219 3.03 -11.82 17.97
N ILE A 220 2.76 -11.06 19.03
CA ILE A 220 1.92 -11.53 20.13
C ILE A 220 0.48 -11.36 19.64
N ASN A 221 -0.11 -12.42 19.11
CA ASN A 221 -1.56 -12.49 18.98
C ASN A 221 -2.09 -12.73 20.39
N ASN A 222 -2.84 -11.76 20.94
CA ASN A 222 -3.64 -12.02 22.13
C ASN A 222 -4.58 -13.16 21.78
N PRO A 223 -4.61 -14.28 22.50
CA PRO A 223 -5.67 -15.26 22.31
C PRO A 223 -6.96 -14.54 22.63
N VAL A 224 -7.83 -14.38 21.63
CA VAL A 224 -9.23 -14.07 21.85
C VAL A 224 -9.71 -15.06 22.91
N THR A 225 -10.16 -14.55 24.03
CA THR A 225 -10.83 -15.31 25.09
C THR A 225 -11.80 -16.28 24.42
N ALA A 226 -11.43 -17.56 24.41
CA ALA A 226 -12.39 -18.61 24.12
C ALA A 226 -13.40 -18.54 25.24
N ASP A 227 -14.62 -18.14 24.92
CA ASP A 227 -15.75 -18.19 25.79
C ASP A 227 -15.87 -19.62 26.35
N ILE A 228 -15.73 -19.70 27.67
CA ILE A 228 -16.15 -20.86 28.46
C ILE A 228 -17.67 -20.79 28.50
N ASN A 229 -18.31 -21.71 27.84
CA ASN A 229 -19.63 -22.15 28.27
C ASN A 229 -19.78 -23.64 27.97
#